data_5c645d3fa4b0a5bc47fdd014a24e94b7
#
_entry.id   5c645d3fa4b0a5bc47fdd014a24e94b7
#
_cell.length_a   1.000
_cell.length_b   1.000
_cell.length_c   1.000
_cell.angle_alpha   90.00
_cell.angle_beta   90.00
_cell.angle_gamma   90.00
#
_symmetry.space_group_name_H-M   'P 1'
#
loop_
_entity.id
_entity.type
_entity.pdbx_description
1 polymer ?
#
loop_
_entity_poly.entity_id
_entity_poly.type
_entity_poly.pdbx_seq_one_letter_code
_entity_poly.pdbx_strand_id
1 'polypeptide(L)'
;MPLLVYAAATALTCAALAGTLWHGLHEPGNALAFATLIAIGEIARWGAAPGEREPAPLGAAGALAYALLGECQGEPTTHGVLQVIAVVVVCALAGAVPQLARGQYHALDHVVRRVLSVTFAAVCFQPLYNSGELGQWARGASYALFLVVLLVLTALCDALLSALILRTRTGFPYGPLLRDELRALLGIGSAVCATGTVIALAVAVAGLWALPVFCVPLLLTQLSFRRYEGVRATYRQTIVSLARSTEIAGYTPSGHACRVAALSRAVGREMGLTGKELTVLEYAALMHDIGQLSLVDPVPHGATVLLPAARQRRIALLGGAVVRQTGVPAEVAVVVERQADPYREQPLPARIVRAVNAYDDLAGGGGGAGGAPGALERLRLAAGRDYQPEVVESLARVLGRGGPGEPSPPALAGQGVLAGPGTPDTAGTPFPAGKPGREPAATDAGRAAPPGERPGTGPGTLPGTAPETPVRPGSPGAAPSGEPQGPVAPHPE
;
A
#
# COMPACT_ATOMS: atom_id res chain seq x y z
N MET A 1 -23.01 -6.79 -12.56
CA MET A 1 -22.37 -7.64 -11.51
C MET A 1 -22.23 -6.93 -10.15
N PRO A 2 -21.62 -5.71 -10.00
CA PRO A 2 -21.50 -5.10 -8.67
C PRO A 2 -22.86 -4.87 -7.98
N LEU A 3 -23.85 -4.37 -8.72
CA LEU A 3 -25.20 -4.15 -8.19
C LEU A 3 -25.82 -5.40 -7.58
N LEU A 4 -25.56 -6.59 -8.13
CA LEU A 4 -26.07 -7.85 -7.59
C LEU A 4 -25.45 -8.20 -6.24
N VAL A 5 -24.13 -7.97 -6.07
CA VAL A 5 -23.42 -8.23 -4.81
C VAL A 5 -23.93 -7.30 -3.70
N TYR A 6 -24.09 -6.01 -4.02
CA TYR A 6 -24.66 -5.03 -3.09
C TYR A 6 -26.13 -5.31 -2.79
N ALA A 7 -26.92 -5.64 -3.80
CA ALA A 7 -28.34 -5.99 -3.61
C ALA A 7 -28.49 -7.24 -2.73
N ALA A 8 -27.69 -8.28 -2.94
CA ALA A 8 -27.69 -9.47 -2.11
C ALA A 8 -27.32 -9.15 -0.66
N ALA A 9 -26.25 -8.39 -0.42
CA ALA A 9 -25.85 -7.98 0.92
C ALA A 9 -26.94 -7.13 1.60
N THR A 10 -27.56 -6.21 0.86
CA THR A 10 -28.66 -5.38 1.39
C THR A 10 -29.90 -6.22 1.72
N ALA A 11 -30.30 -7.13 0.84
CA ALA A 11 -31.43 -8.02 1.09
C ALA A 11 -31.20 -8.91 2.32
N LEU A 12 -30.00 -9.50 2.45
CA LEU A 12 -29.60 -10.29 3.62
C LEU A 12 -29.59 -9.44 4.89
N THR A 13 -29.08 -8.22 4.83
CA THR A 13 -29.09 -7.28 5.96
C THR A 13 -30.51 -6.95 6.41
N CYS A 14 -31.40 -6.59 5.46
CA CYS A 14 -32.81 -6.30 5.79
C CYS A 14 -33.53 -7.50 6.37
N ALA A 15 -33.34 -8.69 5.79
CA ALA A 15 -33.93 -9.92 6.29
C ALA A 15 -33.41 -10.28 7.69
N ALA A 16 -32.11 -10.12 7.94
CA ALA A 16 -31.49 -10.39 9.21
C ALA A 16 -31.98 -9.44 10.31
N LEU A 17 -32.01 -8.13 10.03
CA LEU A 17 -32.51 -7.14 10.98
C LEU A 17 -34.00 -7.34 11.27
N ALA A 18 -34.83 -7.51 10.24
CA ALA A 18 -36.25 -7.76 10.39
C ALA A 18 -36.52 -9.05 11.17
N GLY A 19 -35.84 -10.15 10.84
CA GLY A 19 -35.98 -11.42 11.56
C GLY A 19 -35.54 -11.34 13.01
N THR A 20 -34.40 -10.67 13.30
CA THR A 20 -33.92 -10.52 14.69
C THR A 20 -34.81 -9.58 15.50
N LEU A 21 -35.38 -8.53 14.90
CA LEU A 21 -36.32 -7.66 15.58
C LEU A 21 -37.65 -8.37 15.87
N TRP A 22 -38.08 -9.26 14.96
CA TRP A 22 -39.35 -10.00 15.10
C TRP A 22 -39.27 -11.12 16.15
N HIS A 23 -38.16 -11.90 16.14
CA HIS A 23 -38.00 -13.05 17.04
C HIS A 23 -37.28 -12.70 18.34
N GLY A 24 -36.71 -11.50 18.45
CA GLY A 24 -35.85 -11.12 19.56
C GLY A 24 -34.42 -11.67 19.46
N LEU A 25 -33.60 -11.29 20.42
CA LEU A 25 -32.22 -11.80 20.53
C LEU A 25 -32.22 -13.06 21.37
N HIS A 26 -31.78 -14.17 20.82
CA HIS A 26 -31.45 -15.37 21.57
C HIS A 26 -30.13 -15.18 22.30
N GLU A 27 -30.03 -15.54 23.56
CA GLU A 27 -28.82 -15.44 24.39
C GLU A 27 -28.19 -14.03 24.31
N PRO A 28 -28.88 -12.99 24.80
CA PRO A 28 -28.44 -11.60 24.65
C PRO A 28 -27.05 -11.31 25.22
N GLY A 29 -26.64 -12.09 26.25
CA GLY A 29 -25.28 -12.01 26.83
C GLY A 29 -24.19 -12.37 25.79
N ASN A 30 -24.37 -13.49 25.08
CA ASN A 30 -23.45 -13.93 24.04
C ASN A 30 -23.44 -12.94 22.88
N ALA A 31 -24.63 -12.52 22.42
CA ALA A 31 -24.76 -11.55 21.33
C ALA A 31 -24.05 -10.22 21.66
N LEU A 32 -24.26 -9.68 22.87
CA LEU A 32 -23.65 -8.41 23.30
C LEU A 32 -22.12 -8.53 23.47
N ALA A 33 -21.63 -9.64 24.01
CA ALA A 33 -20.20 -9.86 24.18
C ALA A 33 -19.46 -9.93 22.86
N PHE A 34 -20.00 -10.69 21.88
CA PHE A 34 -19.44 -10.74 20.53
C PHE A 34 -19.63 -9.42 19.77
N ALA A 35 -20.77 -8.75 19.92
CA ALA A 35 -20.98 -7.42 19.35
C ALA A 35 -19.92 -6.43 19.85
N THR A 36 -19.60 -6.45 21.13
CA THR A 36 -18.57 -5.59 21.72
C THR A 36 -17.19 -5.91 21.15
N LEU A 37 -16.82 -7.19 21.05
CA LEU A 37 -15.55 -7.62 20.46
C LEU A 37 -15.41 -7.16 19.00
N ILE A 38 -16.46 -7.36 18.18
CA ILE A 38 -16.50 -6.97 16.77
C ILE A 38 -16.44 -5.44 16.65
N ALA A 39 -17.24 -4.72 17.45
CA ALA A 39 -17.27 -3.27 17.44
C ALA A 39 -15.91 -2.65 17.80
N ILE A 40 -15.21 -3.17 18.81
CA ILE A 40 -13.84 -2.74 19.15
C ILE A 40 -12.93 -2.90 17.94
N GLY A 41 -12.99 -4.06 17.27
CA GLY A 41 -12.19 -4.33 16.07
C GLY A 41 -12.48 -3.38 14.91
N GLU A 42 -13.76 -3.10 14.66
CA GLU A 42 -14.18 -2.20 13.58
C GLU A 42 -13.87 -0.71 13.90
N ILE A 43 -14.05 -0.28 15.15
CA ILE A 43 -13.69 1.07 15.62
C ILE A 43 -12.16 1.27 15.58
N ALA A 44 -11.39 0.26 15.95
CA ALA A 44 -9.94 0.32 15.89
C ALA A 44 -9.38 0.50 14.46
N ARG A 45 -10.21 0.42 13.42
CA ARG A 45 -9.87 0.78 12.03
C ARG A 45 -9.89 2.28 11.74
N TRP A 46 -10.42 3.10 12.62
CA TRP A 46 -10.54 4.54 12.37
C TRP A 46 -9.16 5.20 12.16
N GLY A 47 -9.03 5.98 11.08
CA GLY A 47 -7.80 6.70 10.74
C GLY A 47 -6.86 5.97 9.77
N ALA A 48 -7.25 4.83 9.20
CA ALA A 48 -6.51 4.19 8.11
C ALA A 48 -6.62 5.00 6.81
N ALA A 49 -5.57 4.95 5.99
CA ALA A 49 -5.52 5.70 4.74
C ALA A 49 -6.46 5.10 3.67
N PRO A 50 -7.10 5.93 2.82
CA PRO A 50 -7.96 5.43 1.76
C PRO A 50 -7.19 4.58 0.73
N GLY A 51 -7.71 3.42 0.39
CA GLY A 51 -7.23 2.60 -0.72
C GLY A 51 -6.23 1.50 -0.37
N GLU A 52 -5.87 1.32 0.89
CA GLU A 52 -5.08 0.18 1.35
C GLU A 52 -5.98 -0.96 1.85
N ARG A 53 -5.51 -2.21 1.67
CA ARG A 53 -6.16 -3.39 2.26
C ARG A 53 -6.06 -3.27 3.77
N GLU A 54 -7.14 -2.87 4.41
CA GLU A 54 -7.19 -2.74 5.87
C GLU A 54 -7.49 -4.09 6.51
N PRO A 55 -6.52 -4.74 7.11
CA PRO A 55 -6.84 -5.87 7.96
C PRO A 55 -7.52 -5.36 9.23
N ALA A 56 -8.77 -5.80 9.45
CA ALA A 56 -9.45 -5.70 10.75
C ALA A 56 -9.47 -7.10 11.39
N PRO A 57 -8.33 -7.64 11.84
CA PRO A 57 -8.24 -9.02 12.27
C PRO A 57 -9.14 -9.30 13.48
N LEU A 58 -9.27 -8.37 14.41
CA LEU A 58 -10.13 -8.52 15.58
C LEU A 58 -11.61 -8.59 15.18
N GLY A 59 -12.10 -7.66 14.37
CA GLY A 59 -13.49 -7.65 13.90
C GLY A 59 -13.82 -8.87 13.05
N ALA A 60 -12.85 -9.31 12.20
CA ALA A 60 -12.99 -10.49 11.35
C ALA A 60 -13.04 -11.78 12.16
N ALA A 61 -12.09 -11.97 13.07
CA ALA A 61 -12.03 -13.14 13.92
C ALA A 61 -13.23 -13.22 14.87
N GLY A 62 -13.66 -12.08 15.44
CA GLY A 62 -14.85 -12.01 16.29
C GLY A 62 -16.14 -12.35 15.55
N ALA A 63 -16.32 -11.82 14.32
CA ALA A 63 -17.49 -12.12 13.50
C ALA A 63 -17.54 -13.60 13.07
N LEU A 64 -16.38 -14.17 12.69
CA LEU A 64 -16.28 -15.58 12.35
C LEU A 64 -16.49 -16.47 13.58
N ALA A 65 -15.92 -16.09 14.72
CA ALA A 65 -16.11 -16.81 15.97
C ALA A 65 -17.58 -16.88 16.38
N TYR A 66 -18.33 -15.78 16.22
CA TYR A 66 -19.76 -15.75 16.50
C TYR A 66 -20.55 -16.60 15.51
N ALA A 67 -20.17 -16.61 14.23
CA ALA A 67 -20.80 -17.46 13.22
C ALA A 67 -20.59 -18.96 13.48
N LEU A 68 -19.45 -19.34 14.09
CA LEU A 68 -19.05 -20.71 14.38
C LEU A 68 -19.33 -21.11 15.87
N LEU A 69 -20.00 -20.25 16.63
CA LEU A 69 -20.29 -20.53 18.01
C LEU A 69 -21.42 -21.56 18.10
N GLY A 70 -21.10 -22.74 18.63
CA GLY A 70 -22.06 -23.82 18.88
C GLY A 70 -22.36 -23.99 20.35
N GLU A 71 -21.36 -23.78 21.23
CA GLU A 71 -21.48 -23.97 22.67
C GLU A 71 -20.90 -22.77 23.42
N CYS A 72 -21.43 -22.51 24.60
CA CYS A 72 -20.89 -21.58 25.58
C CYS A 72 -20.85 -22.25 26.96
N GLN A 73 -19.64 -22.52 27.49
CA GLN A 73 -19.43 -23.25 28.74
C GLN A 73 -20.10 -24.65 28.76
N GLY A 74 -20.08 -25.34 27.64
CA GLY A 74 -20.69 -26.65 27.49
C GLY A 74 -22.20 -26.65 27.27
N GLU A 75 -22.86 -25.48 27.30
CA GLU A 75 -24.28 -25.36 26.97
C GLU A 75 -24.43 -25.03 25.48
N PRO A 76 -25.32 -25.76 24.76
CA PRO A 76 -25.55 -25.53 23.34
C PRO A 76 -26.19 -24.15 23.12
N THR A 77 -25.70 -23.42 22.10
CA THR A 77 -26.29 -22.13 21.70
C THR A 77 -27.45 -22.34 20.73
N THR A 78 -28.42 -21.43 20.80
CA THR A 78 -29.67 -21.51 20.01
C THR A 78 -29.84 -20.39 19.00
N HIS A 79 -28.83 -19.49 18.89
CA HIS A 79 -28.88 -18.38 17.96
C HIS A 79 -28.79 -18.88 16.51
N GLY A 80 -29.53 -18.23 15.60
CA GLY A 80 -29.58 -18.61 14.20
C GLY A 80 -28.76 -17.69 13.28
N VAL A 81 -28.69 -18.06 12.01
CA VAL A 81 -28.00 -17.32 10.95
C VAL A 81 -28.38 -15.84 10.89
N LEU A 82 -29.68 -15.51 11.00
CA LEU A 82 -30.16 -14.14 10.90
C LEU A 82 -29.62 -13.26 12.03
N GLN A 83 -29.56 -13.80 13.24
CA GLN A 83 -28.99 -13.08 14.40
C GLN A 83 -27.49 -12.82 14.23
N VAL A 84 -26.72 -13.79 13.73
CA VAL A 84 -25.30 -13.63 13.42
C VAL A 84 -25.10 -12.47 12.45
N ILE A 85 -25.85 -12.47 11.34
CA ILE A 85 -25.77 -11.43 10.33
C ILE A 85 -26.14 -10.06 10.91
N ALA A 86 -27.23 -9.97 11.68
CA ALA A 86 -27.71 -8.73 12.27
C ALA A 86 -26.64 -8.10 13.20
N VAL A 87 -26.06 -8.90 14.10
CA VAL A 87 -25.00 -8.44 15.02
C VAL A 87 -23.78 -7.95 14.26
N VAL A 88 -23.31 -8.72 13.27
CA VAL A 88 -22.11 -8.37 12.49
C VAL A 88 -22.34 -7.11 11.66
N VAL A 89 -23.51 -6.98 11.01
CA VAL A 89 -23.88 -5.81 10.21
C VAL A 89 -23.90 -4.55 11.06
N VAL A 90 -24.58 -4.58 12.22
CA VAL A 90 -24.68 -3.42 13.10
C VAL A 90 -23.27 -2.95 13.53
N CYS A 91 -22.39 -3.87 13.92
CA CYS A 91 -21.03 -3.54 14.33
C CYS A 91 -20.18 -3.02 13.15
N ALA A 92 -20.27 -3.65 11.97
CA ALA A 92 -19.53 -3.23 10.79
C ALA A 92 -19.99 -1.85 10.26
N LEU A 93 -21.30 -1.57 10.28
CA LEU A 93 -21.84 -0.25 9.94
C LEU A 93 -21.42 0.81 10.95
N ALA A 94 -21.48 0.51 12.27
CA ALA A 94 -21.01 1.43 13.30
C ALA A 94 -19.53 1.81 13.10
N GLY A 95 -18.68 0.83 12.76
CA GLY A 95 -17.28 1.06 12.41
C GLY A 95 -17.07 1.83 11.11
N ALA A 96 -18.00 1.74 10.16
CA ALA A 96 -17.92 2.43 8.86
C ALA A 96 -18.40 3.90 8.91
N VAL A 97 -19.20 4.30 9.91
CA VAL A 97 -19.81 5.64 10.02
C VAL A 97 -18.80 6.78 9.84
N PRO A 98 -17.63 6.82 10.52
CA PRO A 98 -16.71 7.94 10.38
C PRO A 98 -16.07 8.05 8.99
N GLN A 99 -15.90 6.91 8.31
CA GLN A 99 -15.34 6.86 6.95
C GLN A 99 -16.38 7.34 5.94
N LEU A 100 -17.63 6.91 6.10
CA LEU A 100 -18.76 7.36 5.28
C LEU A 100 -19.02 8.86 5.45
N ALA A 101 -18.94 9.38 6.68
CA ALA A 101 -19.06 10.81 6.96
C ALA A 101 -17.97 11.66 6.26
N ARG A 102 -16.81 11.05 5.96
CA ARG A 102 -15.72 11.67 5.17
C ARG A 102 -15.85 11.45 3.66
N GLY A 103 -16.96 10.88 3.18
CA GLY A 103 -17.18 10.58 1.76
C GLY A 103 -16.39 9.37 1.24
N GLN A 104 -15.86 8.53 2.12
CA GLN A 104 -15.07 7.35 1.76
C GLN A 104 -15.98 6.13 1.54
N TYR A 105 -16.61 6.03 0.39
CA TYR A 105 -17.56 4.95 0.05
C TYR A 105 -16.91 3.55 -0.02
N HIS A 106 -15.58 3.44 -0.01
CA HIS A 106 -14.88 2.16 0.08
C HIS A 106 -15.19 1.39 1.37
N ALA A 107 -15.63 2.08 2.41
CA ALA A 107 -16.06 1.45 3.66
C ALA A 107 -17.24 0.50 3.46
N LEU A 108 -18.14 0.81 2.49
CA LEU A 108 -19.26 -0.07 2.16
C LEU A 108 -18.83 -1.39 1.53
N ASP A 109 -17.74 -1.40 0.75
CA ASP A 109 -17.19 -2.64 0.18
C ASP A 109 -16.75 -3.59 1.28
N HIS A 110 -16.12 -3.05 2.33
CA HIS A 110 -15.72 -3.83 3.50
C HIS A 110 -16.94 -4.43 4.21
N VAL A 111 -17.99 -3.61 4.44
CA VAL A 111 -19.22 -4.09 5.08
C VAL A 111 -19.86 -5.21 4.25
N VAL A 112 -20.05 -4.98 2.95
CA VAL A 112 -20.64 -5.96 2.02
C VAL A 112 -19.86 -7.27 2.02
N ARG A 113 -18.53 -7.19 1.90
CA ARG A 113 -17.66 -8.36 1.96
C ARG A 113 -17.79 -9.10 3.28
N ARG A 114 -17.74 -8.39 4.41
CA ARG A 114 -17.89 -8.96 5.75
C ARG A 114 -19.23 -9.68 5.91
N VAL A 115 -20.32 -9.03 5.53
CA VAL A 115 -21.66 -9.61 5.60
C VAL A 115 -21.75 -10.91 4.81
N LEU A 116 -21.31 -10.91 3.55
CA LEU A 116 -21.41 -12.09 2.68
C LEU A 116 -20.51 -13.24 3.15
N SER A 117 -19.28 -12.96 3.56
CA SER A 117 -18.36 -13.99 4.05
C SER A 117 -18.86 -14.62 5.36
N VAL A 118 -19.34 -13.80 6.29
CA VAL A 118 -19.90 -14.30 7.56
C VAL A 118 -21.23 -15.03 7.33
N THR A 119 -22.08 -14.56 6.42
CA THR A 119 -23.31 -15.27 6.03
C THR A 119 -22.98 -16.66 5.51
N PHE A 120 -21.97 -16.78 4.66
CA PHE A 120 -21.53 -18.07 4.14
C PHE A 120 -21.13 -19.03 5.29
N ALA A 121 -20.29 -18.57 6.22
CA ALA A 121 -19.88 -19.36 7.37
C ALA A 121 -21.06 -19.76 8.26
N ALA A 122 -21.95 -18.81 8.57
CA ALA A 122 -23.10 -19.04 9.42
C ALA A 122 -24.12 -20.00 8.79
N VAL A 123 -24.39 -19.88 7.49
CA VAL A 123 -25.32 -20.78 6.75
C VAL A 123 -24.75 -22.21 6.69
N CYS A 124 -23.44 -22.37 6.56
CA CYS A 124 -22.82 -23.69 6.55
C CYS A 124 -22.71 -24.32 7.94
N PHE A 125 -22.64 -23.52 9.00
CA PHE A 125 -22.45 -24.04 10.38
C PHE A 125 -23.75 -24.13 11.19
N GLN A 126 -24.47 -23.03 11.33
CA GLN A 126 -25.58 -22.91 12.28
C GLN A 126 -26.74 -23.90 12.04
N PRO A 127 -27.21 -24.13 10.80
CA PRO A 127 -28.28 -25.11 10.56
C PRO A 127 -27.85 -26.54 10.91
N LEU A 128 -26.63 -26.92 10.57
CA LEU A 128 -26.10 -28.27 10.84
C LEU A 128 -25.89 -28.49 12.34
N TYR A 129 -25.48 -27.43 13.06
CA TYR A 129 -25.31 -27.48 14.51
C TYR A 129 -26.67 -27.55 15.22
N ASN A 130 -27.61 -26.65 14.88
CA ASN A 130 -28.92 -26.55 15.54
C ASN A 130 -29.85 -27.73 15.24
N SER A 131 -29.65 -28.44 14.10
CA SER A 131 -30.39 -29.66 13.79
C SER A 131 -29.89 -30.89 14.58
N GLY A 132 -28.77 -30.78 15.29
CA GLY A 132 -28.14 -31.87 16.02
C GLY A 132 -27.39 -32.88 15.15
N GLU A 133 -27.42 -32.70 13.80
CA GLU A 133 -26.69 -33.57 12.88
C GLU A 133 -25.19 -33.53 13.11
N LEU A 134 -24.66 -32.33 13.39
CA LEU A 134 -23.24 -32.18 13.71
C LEU A 134 -22.85 -32.94 14.98
N GLY A 135 -23.71 -33.05 15.97
CA GLY A 135 -23.49 -33.80 17.20
C GLY A 135 -23.25 -35.31 17.00
N GLN A 136 -23.78 -35.86 15.92
CA GLN A 136 -23.55 -37.27 15.54
C GLN A 136 -22.19 -37.47 14.84
N TRP A 137 -21.75 -36.49 14.05
CA TRP A 137 -20.52 -36.51 13.24
C TRP A 137 -19.34 -35.84 13.96
N ALA A 138 -19.62 -34.99 14.89
CA ALA A 138 -18.72 -33.95 15.42
C ALA A 138 -18.03 -34.36 16.71
N ARG A 139 -17.50 -35.57 16.77
CA ARG A 139 -16.67 -35.99 17.90
C ARG A 139 -15.22 -36.20 17.45
N GLY A 140 -14.31 -35.41 18.03
CA GLY A 140 -12.88 -35.58 17.80
C GLY A 140 -12.37 -35.07 16.44
N ALA A 141 -11.61 -35.88 15.72
CA ALA A 141 -10.90 -35.46 14.50
C ALA A 141 -11.83 -35.07 13.34
N SER A 142 -13.01 -35.66 13.21
CA SER A 142 -13.96 -35.33 12.14
C SER A 142 -14.55 -33.91 12.28
N TYR A 143 -14.81 -33.48 13.51
CA TYR A 143 -15.23 -32.10 13.77
C TYR A 143 -14.13 -31.08 13.45
N ALA A 144 -12.91 -31.37 13.88
CA ALA A 144 -11.76 -30.52 13.54
C ALA A 144 -11.57 -30.41 12.01
N LEU A 145 -11.68 -31.53 11.30
CA LEU A 145 -11.60 -31.55 9.82
C LEU A 145 -12.74 -30.72 9.20
N PHE A 146 -13.97 -30.88 9.67
CA PHE A 146 -15.11 -30.07 9.20
C PHE A 146 -14.85 -28.57 9.39
N LEU A 147 -14.39 -28.16 10.57
CA LEU A 147 -14.05 -26.75 10.82
C LEU A 147 -12.93 -26.26 9.91
N VAL A 148 -11.87 -27.04 9.70
CA VAL A 148 -10.77 -26.68 8.78
C VAL A 148 -11.28 -26.51 7.36
N VAL A 149 -12.10 -27.44 6.86
CA VAL A 149 -12.70 -27.35 5.52
C VAL A 149 -13.60 -26.10 5.42
N LEU A 150 -14.44 -25.85 6.42
CA LEU A 150 -15.32 -24.67 6.45
C LEU A 150 -14.52 -23.36 6.47
N LEU A 151 -13.41 -23.32 7.23
CA LEU A 151 -12.51 -22.18 7.25
C LEU A 151 -11.90 -21.90 5.88
N VAL A 152 -11.38 -22.95 5.21
CA VAL A 152 -10.79 -22.82 3.88
C VAL A 152 -11.82 -22.32 2.89
N LEU A 153 -13.04 -22.86 2.91
CA LEU A 153 -14.13 -22.43 2.04
C LEU A 153 -14.57 -20.98 2.32
N THR A 154 -14.65 -20.60 3.60
CA THR A 154 -14.98 -19.21 3.98
C THR A 154 -13.90 -18.24 3.54
N ALA A 155 -12.64 -18.58 3.72
CA ALA A 155 -11.52 -17.79 3.29
C ALA A 155 -11.46 -17.67 1.74
N LEU A 156 -11.76 -18.76 1.04
CA LEU A 156 -11.86 -18.74 -0.42
C LEU A 156 -13.03 -17.87 -0.89
N CYS A 157 -14.18 -17.96 -0.24
CA CYS A 157 -15.35 -17.10 -0.50
C CYS A 157 -14.97 -15.62 -0.33
N ASP A 158 -14.27 -15.26 0.76
CA ASP A 158 -13.82 -13.89 1.01
C ASP A 158 -12.85 -13.39 -0.08
N ALA A 159 -11.89 -14.22 -0.51
CA ALA A 159 -10.97 -13.88 -1.60
C ALA A 159 -11.68 -13.68 -2.94
N LEU A 160 -12.64 -14.54 -3.27
CA LEU A 160 -13.43 -14.42 -4.49
C LEU A 160 -14.26 -13.14 -4.51
N LEU A 161 -14.92 -12.80 -3.38
CA LEU A 161 -15.69 -11.58 -3.21
C LEU A 161 -14.80 -10.34 -3.29
N SER A 162 -13.64 -10.36 -2.63
CA SER A 162 -12.66 -9.26 -2.65
C SER A 162 -12.18 -9.00 -4.08
N ALA A 163 -11.75 -10.02 -4.79
CA ALA A 163 -11.31 -9.92 -6.18
C ALA A 163 -12.44 -9.42 -7.12
N LEU A 164 -13.68 -9.87 -6.89
CA LEU A 164 -14.85 -9.44 -7.66
C LEU A 164 -15.17 -7.97 -7.45
N ILE A 165 -15.20 -7.50 -6.20
CA ILE A 165 -15.44 -6.10 -5.85
C ILE A 165 -14.32 -5.22 -6.45
N LEU A 166 -13.06 -5.63 -6.29
CA LEU A 166 -11.93 -4.88 -6.82
C LEU A 166 -11.94 -4.80 -8.35
N ARG A 167 -12.29 -5.91 -9.05
CA ARG A 167 -12.47 -5.91 -10.51
C ARG A 167 -13.51 -4.89 -10.95
N THR A 168 -14.65 -4.82 -10.27
CA THR A 168 -15.74 -3.92 -10.66
C THR A 168 -15.38 -2.45 -10.49
N ARG A 169 -14.51 -2.13 -9.53
CA ARG A 169 -14.04 -0.77 -9.29
C ARG A 169 -12.89 -0.35 -10.20
N THR A 170 -11.98 -1.27 -10.48
CA THR A 170 -10.73 -0.95 -11.19
C THR A 170 -10.75 -1.31 -12.67
N GLY A 171 -11.69 -2.17 -13.11
CA GLY A 171 -11.73 -2.71 -14.47
C GLY A 171 -10.57 -3.66 -14.81
N PHE A 172 -9.69 -3.99 -13.85
CA PHE A 172 -8.55 -4.89 -14.08
C PHE A 172 -9.00 -6.35 -14.31
N PRO A 173 -8.16 -7.16 -15.00
CA PRO A 173 -8.42 -8.59 -15.18
C PRO A 173 -8.60 -9.32 -13.85
N TYR A 174 -9.60 -10.22 -13.78
CA TYR A 174 -9.93 -10.94 -12.55
C TYR A 174 -8.82 -11.89 -12.06
N GLY A 175 -8.13 -12.57 -13.00
CA GLY A 175 -7.10 -13.58 -12.66
C GLY A 175 -5.96 -13.05 -11.79
N PRO A 176 -5.27 -11.98 -12.18
CA PRO A 176 -4.23 -11.36 -11.35
C PRO A 176 -4.75 -10.89 -9.98
N LEU A 177 -5.94 -10.27 -9.94
CA LEU A 177 -6.55 -9.83 -8.69
C LEU A 177 -6.84 -11.00 -7.75
N LEU A 178 -7.42 -12.07 -8.26
CA LEU A 178 -7.68 -13.28 -7.47
C LEU A 178 -6.39 -13.93 -6.97
N ARG A 179 -5.36 -14.01 -7.82
CA ARG A 179 -4.04 -14.55 -7.41
C ARG A 179 -3.46 -13.76 -6.23
N ASP A 180 -3.59 -12.43 -6.26
CA ASP A 180 -3.09 -11.57 -5.18
C ASP A 180 -3.91 -11.74 -3.89
N GLU A 181 -5.23 -11.92 -3.99
CA GLU A 181 -6.09 -12.21 -2.84
C GLU A 181 -5.78 -13.60 -2.24
N LEU A 182 -5.61 -14.62 -3.08
CA LEU A 182 -5.23 -15.97 -2.63
C LEU A 182 -3.86 -16.01 -1.96
N ARG A 183 -2.89 -15.23 -2.45
CA ARG A 183 -1.58 -15.11 -1.78
C ARG A 183 -1.70 -14.41 -0.42
N ALA A 184 -2.53 -13.39 -0.32
CA ALA A 184 -2.80 -12.70 0.95
C ALA A 184 -3.49 -13.62 1.97
N LEU A 185 -4.33 -14.56 1.50
CA LEU A 185 -4.95 -15.59 2.33
C LEU A 185 -3.93 -16.51 3.01
N LEU A 186 -2.87 -16.91 2.30
CA LEU A 186 -1.81 -17.78 2.85
C LEU A 186 -1.04 -17.14 4.01
N GLY A 187 -1.15 -15.82 4.19
CA GLY A 187 -0.54 -15.08 5.28
C GLY A 187 -1.56 -14.71 6.36
N ILE A 188 -1.94 -13.44 6.38
CA ILE A 188 -2.79 -12.85 7.43
C ILE A 188 -4.20 -13.44 7.43
N GLY A 189 -4.77 -13.75 6.25
CA GLY A 189 -6.12 -14.28 6.13
C GLY A 189 -6.31 -15.62 6.84
N SER A 190 -5.38 -16.56 6.68
CA SER A 190 -5.42 -17.86 7.36
C SER A 190 -5.30 -17.71 8.87
N ALA A 191 -4.42 -16.82 9.35
CA ALA A 191 -4.26 -16.55 10.76
C ALA A 191 -5.55 -16.00 11.40
N VAL A 192 -6.22 -15.06 10.71
CA VAL A 192 -7.51 -14.49 11.19
C VAL A 192 -8.59 -15.55 11.26
N CYS A 193 -8.72 -16.38 10.23
CA CYS A 193 -9.70 -17.46 10.19
C CYS A 193 -9.45 -18.49 11.29
N ALA A 194 -8.20 -18.93 11.44
CA ALA A 194 -7.81 -19.86 12.51
C ALA A 194 -8.10 -19.29 13.91
N THR A 195 -7.76 -18.01 14.13
CA THR A 195 -8.03 -17.34 15.41
C THR A 195 -9.52 -17.26 15.70
N GLY A 196 -10.38 -16.96 14.72
CA GLY A 196 -11.83 -16.95 14.89
C GLY A 196 -12.36 -18.30 15.36
N THR A 197 -11.88 -19.40 14.77
CA THR A 197 -12.26 -20.77 15.20
C THR A 197 -11.76 -21.08 16.60
N VAL A 198 -10.50 -20.73 16.90
CA VAL A 198 -9.94 -20.94 18.25
C VAL A 198 -10.73 -20.16 19.30
N ILE A 199 -11.17 -18.94 19.01
CA ILE A 199 -12.05 -18.16 19.90
C ILE A 199 -13.38 -18.89 20.12
N ALA A 200 -14.03 -19.40 19.06
CA ALA A 200 -15.28 -20.14 19.21
C ALA A 200 -15.12 -21.37 20.09
N LEU A 201 -14.06 -22.16 19.87
CA LEU A 201 -13.74 -23.33 20.69
C LEU A 201 -13.36 -22.96 22.14
N ALA A 202 -12.64 -21.87 22.34
CA ALA A 202 -12.29 -21.38 23.67
C ALA A 202 -13.52 -20.92 24.46
N VAL A 203 -14.47 -20.26 23.75
CA VAL A 203 -15.76 -19.86 24.39
C VAL A 203 -16.60 -21.09 24.72
N ALA A 204 -16.57 -22.14 23.92
CA ALA A 204 -17.24 -23.40 24.22
C ALA A 204 -16.79 -24.01 25.55
N VAL A 205 -15.50 -23.88 25.90
CA VAL A 205 -14.91 -24.43 27.12
C VAL A 205 -14.91 -23.43 28.29
N ALA A 206 -14.35 -22.23 28.05
CA ALA A 206 -14.10 -21.21 29.08
C ALA A 206 -15.21 -20.16 29.17
N GLY A 207 -16.19 -20.21 28.28
CA GLY A 207 -17.25 -19.19 28.19
C GLY A 207 -16.73 -17.84 27.71
N LEU A 208 -17.50 -16.80 27.98
CA LEU A 208 -17.22 -15.43 27.48
C LEU A 208 -15.90 -14.83 28.00
N TRP A 209 -15.30 -15.41 29.05
CA TRP A 209 -13.97 -14.98 29.51
C TRP A 209 -12.85 -15.21 28.50
N ALA A 210 -13.06 -16.10 27.52
CA ALA A 210 -12.13 -16.27 26.43
C ALA A 210 -12.01 -14.98 25.59
N LEU A 211 -13.07 -14.19 25.41
CA LEU A 211 -13.11 -13.02 24.56
C LEU A 211 -12.09 -11.94 24.94
N PRO A 212 -12.00 -11.45 26.19
CA PRO A 212 -10.98 -10.48 26.56
C PRO A 212 -9.56 -11.04 26.44
N VAL A 213 -9.34 -12.33 26.67
CA VAL A 213 -8.02 -12.98 26.52
C VAL A 213 -7.54 -12.90 25.08
N PHE A 214 -8.41 -13.15 24.10
CA PHE A 214 -8.07 -13.04 22.68
C PHE A 214 -8.15 -11.61 22.15
N CYS A 215 -8.96 -10.74 22.76
CA CYS A 215 -9.10 -9.35 22.35
C CYS A 215 -7.76 -8.59 22.43
N VAL A 216 -7.02 -8.75 23.53
CA VAL A 216 -5.78 -7.99 23.76
C VAL A 216 -4.71 -8.29 22.69
N PRO A 217 -4.28 -9.53 22.43
CA PRO A 217 -3.26 -9.81 21.42
C PRO A 217 -3.73 -9.47 20.00
N LEU A 218 -5.01 -9.67 19.67
CA LEU A 218 -5.55 -9.29 18.36
C LEU A 218 -5.59 -7.78 18.18
N LEU A 219 -5.97 -7.03 19.22
CA LEU A 219 -5.96 -5.57 19.20
C LEU A 219 -4.53 -5.03 19.04
N LEU A 220 -3.57 -5.59 19.79
CA LEU A 220 -2.16 -5.24 19.65
C LEU A 220 -1.63 -5.53 18.23
N THR A 221 -2.01 -6.66 17.67
CA THR A 221 -1.68 -7.02 16.28
C THR A 221 -2.28 -6.01 15.31
N GLN A 222 -3.56 -5.66 15.47
CA GLN A 222 -4.23 -4.66 14.63
C GLN A 222 -3.58 -3.28 14.74
N LEU A 223 -3.22 -2.84 15.94
CA LEU A 223 -2.51 -1.58 16.17
C LEU A 223 -1.10 -1.60 15.57
N SER A 224 -0.40 -2.74 15.64
CA SER A 224 0.91 -2.92 15.01
C SER A 224 0.83 -2.82 13.49
N PHE A 225 -0.16 -3.45 12.85
CA PHE A 225 -0.40 -3.29 11.41
C PHE A 225 -0.68 -1.85 11.04
N ARG A 226 -1.52 -1.15 11.79
CA ARG A 226 -1.80 0.28 11.55
C ARG A 226 -0.54 1.13 11.63
N ARG A 227 0.30 0.89 12.63
CA ARG A 227 1.60 1.61 12.74
C ARG A 227 2.50 1.30 11.56
N TYR A 228 2.57 0.05 11.16
CA TYR A 228 3.36 -0.35 9.98
C TYR A 228 2.88 0.34 8.70
N GLU A 229 1.57 0.35 8.46
CA GLU A 229 0.97 1.06 7.31
C GLU A 229 1.20 2.58 7.39
N GLY A 230 1.08 3.18 8.57
CA GLY A 230 1.40 4.58 8.78
C GLY A 230 2.85 4.93 8.44
N VAL A 231 3.80 4.12 8.89
CA VAL A 231 5.23 4.27 8.54
C VAL A 231 5.43 4.14 7.02
N ARG A 232 4.78 3.16 6.40
CA ARG A 232 4.85 2.94 4.95
C ARG A 232 4.25 4.12 4.16
N ALA A 233 3.14 4.68 4.62
CA ALA A 233 2.53 5.86 4.01
C ALA A 233 3.44 7.10 4.12
N THR A 234 4.04 7.34 5.29
CA THR A 234 5.02 8.40 5.50
C THR A 234 6.25 8.21 4.59
N TYR A 235 6.75 7.00 4.50
CA TYR A 235 7.88 6.66 3.64
C TYR A 235 7.56 6.94 2.16
N ARG A 236 6.38 6.51 1.69
CA ARG A 236 5.90 6.83 0.33
C ARG A 236 5.79 8.34 0.11
N GLN A 237 5.27 9.08 1.08
CA GLN A 237 5.16 10.53 1.02
C GLN A 237 6.55 11.19 0.91
N THR A 238 7.54 10.72 1.64
CA THR A 238 8.94 11.18 1.53
C THR A 238 9.49 10.95 0.12
N ILE A 239 9.25 9.78 -0.47
CA ILE A 239 9.66 9.49 -1.86
C ILE A 239 8.99 10.44 -2.85
N VAL A 240 7.68 10.68 -2.71
CA VAL A 240 6.95 11.63 -3.56
C VAL A 240 7.50 13.05 -3.40
N SER A 241 7.83 13.46 -2.17
CA SER A 241 8.43 14.78 -1.92
C SER A 241 9.83 14.90 -2.54
N LEU A 242 10.61 13.83 -2.50
CA LEU A 242 11.92 13.77 -3.16
C LEU A 242 11.79 13.82 -4.69
N ALA A 243 10.81 13.11 -5.26
CA ALA A 243 10.50 13.19 -6.69
C ALA A 243 10.08 14.61 -7.12
N ARG A 244 9.33 15.33 -6.29
CA ARG A 244 8.97 16.73 -6.55
C ARG A 244 10.15 17.69 -6.56
N SER A 245 11.29 17.34 -6.01
CA SER A 245 12.47 18.21 -6.08
C SER A 245 12.94 18.45 -7.51
N THR A 246 12.78 17.49 -8.41
CA THR A 246 13.06 17.67 -9.85
C THR A 246 12.11 18.67 -10.51
N GLU A 247 10.84 18.66 -10.10
CA GLU A 247 9.82 19.59 -10.60
C GLU A 247 10.07 21.02 -10.06
N ILE A 248 10.33 21.16 -8.76
CA ILE A 248 10.60 22.45 -8.10
C ILE A 248 11.87 23.10 -8.66
N ALA A 249 12.89 22.28 -8.94
CA ALA A 249 14.14 22.73 -9.55
C ALA A 249 14.01 23.02 -11.07
N GLY A 250 12.84 22.79 -11.68
CA GLY A 250 12.58 23.08 -13.08
C GLY A 250 13.14 22.05 -14.07
N TYR A 251 13.55 20.87 -13.59
CA TYR A 251 14.07 19.80 -14.45
C TYR A 251 12.95 18.99 -15.11
N THR A 252 11.81 18.84 -14.47
CA THR A 252 10.66 18.08 -15.00
C THR A 252 9.37 18.88 -14.87
N PRO A 253 8.37 18.63 -15.75
CA PRO A 253 7.05 19.29 -15.66
C PRO A 253 6.33 18.91 -14.36
N SER A 254 5.50 19.82 -13.86
CA SER A 254 4.72 19.58 -12.65
C SER A 254 3.84 18.33 -12.75
N GLY A 255 3.89 17.47 -11.74
CA GLY A 255 3.14 16.22 -11.66
C GLY A 255 3.63 15.08 -12.55
N HIS A 256 4.71 15.28 -13.32
CA HIS A 256 5.27 14.28 -14.23
C HIS A 256 5.56 12.95 -13.51
N ALA A 257 6.36 12.98 -12.46
CA ALA A 257 6.73 11.78 -11.71
C ALA A 257 5.50 11.03 -11.17
N CYS A 258 4.47 11.75 -10.69
CA CYS A 258 3.24 11.15 -10.19
C CYS A 258 2.40 10.52 -11.31
N ARG A 259 2.30 11.16 -12.49
CA ARG A 259 1.58 10.60 -13.65
C ARG A 259 2.28 9.35 -14.16
N VAL A 260 3.61 9.39 -14.33
CA VAL A 260 4.41 8.24 -14.74
C VAL A 260 4.26 7.09 -13.76
N ALA A 261 4.30 7.35 -12.44
CA ALA A 261 4.12 6.31 -11.41
C ALA A 261 2.72 5.70 -11.44
N ALA A 262 1.66 6.53 -11.52
CA ALA A 262 0.28 6.06 -11.58
C ALA A 262 0.02 5.18 -12.80
N LEU A 263 0.48 5.64 -13.97
CA LEU A 263 0.32 4.93 -15.23
C LEU A 263 1.16 3.65 -15.29
N SER A 264 2.43 3.69 -14.83
CA SER A 264 3.29 2.51 -14.71
C SER A 264 2.67 1.44 -13.82
N ARG A 265 2.11 1.83 -12.68
CA ARG A 265 1.41 0.92 -11.78
C ARG A 265 0.18 0.29 -12.42
N ALA A 266 -0.58 1.04 -13.22
CA ALA A 266 -1.72 0.54 -13.96
C ALA A 266 -1.30 -0.48 -15.03
N VAL A 267 -0.25 -0.18 -15.79
CA VAL A 267 0.34 -1.11 -16.78
C VAL A 267 0.91 -2.35 -16.11
N GLY A 268 1.63 -2.19 -14.99
CA GLY A 268 2.17 -3.31 -14.22
C GLY A 268 1.08 -4.28 -13.74
N ARG A 269 -0.07 -3.75 -13.28
CA ARG A 269 -1.23 -4.58 -12.90
C ARG A 269 -1.82 -5.31 -14.09
N GLU A 270 -1.96 -4.64 -15.23
CA GLU A 270 -2.44 -5.24 -16.48
C GLU A 270 -1.53 -6.39 -16.92
N MET A 271 -0.23 -6.27 -16.69
CA MET A 271 0.77 -7.30 -17.00
C MET A 271 0.92 -8.36 -15.91
N GLY A 272 0.16 -8.27 -14.81
CA GLY A 272 0.12 -9.27 -13.75
C GLY A 272 1.27 -9.21 -12.75
N LEU A 273 1.92 -8.06 -12.56
CA LEU A 273 2.92 -7.87 -11.53
C LEU A 273 2.29 -8.03 -10.13
N THR A 274 3.03 -8.64 -9.21
CA THR A 274 2.61 -8.84 -7.82
C THR A 274 2.64 -7.53 -7.02
N GLY A 275 1.98 -7.52 -5.86
CA GLY A 275 1.96 -6.34 -4.99
C GLY A 275 3.35 -5.81 -4.61
N LYS A 276 4.34 -6.71 -4.39
CA LYS A 276 5.74 -6.33 -4.12
C LYS A 276 6.38 -5.68 -5.35
N GLU A 277 6.25 -6.31 -6.51
CA GLU A 277 6.78 -5.79 -7.77
C GLU A 277 6.14 -4.46 -8.17
N LEU A 278 4.83 -4.28 -7.91
CA LEU A 278 4.13 -3.01 -8.12
C LEU A 278 4.65 -1.89 -7.21
N THR A 279 5.06 -2.21 -5.98
CA THR A 279 5.67 -1.21 -5.09
C THR A 279 7.04 -0.79 -5.59
N VAL A 280 7.87 -1.74 -6.02
CA VAL A 280 9.19 -1.46 -6.64
C VAL A 280 9.01 -0.61 -7.90
N LEU A 281 8.05 -0.98 -8.76
CA LEU A 281 7.72 -0.23 -9.99
C LEU A 281 7.25 1.20 -9.69
N GLU A 282 6.37 1.39 -8.70
CA GLU A 282 5.88 2.71 -8.30
C GLU A 282 7.01 3.60 -7.80
N TYR A 283 7.87 3.09 -6.91
CA TYR A 283 8.99 3.87 -6.38
C TYR A 283 10.03 4.18 -7.44
N ALA A 284 10.34 3.23 -8.33
CA ALA A 284 11.23 3.48 -9.44
C ALA A 284 10.67 4.53 -10.42
N ALA A 285 9.36 4.46 -10.71
CA ALA A 285 8.68 5.42 -11.56
C ALA A 285 8.61 6.83 -10.93
N LEU A 286 8.47 6.94 -9.60
CA LEU A 286 8.56 8.24 -8.92
C LEU A 286 9.96 8.83 -9.00
N MET A 287 11.01 8.02 -8.91
CA MET A 287 12.39 8.49 -8.80
C MET A 287 13.20 8.35 -10.10
N HIS A 288 12.56 7.99 -11.23
CA HIS A 288 13.27 7.67 -12.47
C HIS A 288 14.12 8.83 -13.01
N ASP A 289 13.69 10.05 -12.75
CA ASP A 289 14.32 11.29 -13.23
C ASP A 289 15.19 12.00 -12.19
N ILE A 290 15.35 11.43 -10.97
CA ILE A 290 16.11 12.07 -9.89
C ILE A 290 17.57 12.38 -10.30
N GLY A 291 18.13 11.61 -11.24
CA GLY A 291 19.46 11.82 -11.79
C GLY A 291 19.61 13.12 -12.58
N GLN A 292 18.52 13.74 -13.03
CA GLN A 292 18.56 15.03 -13.72
C GLN A 292 19.07 16.16 -12.82
N LEU A 293 18.88 16.05 -11.48
CA LEU A 293 19.44 17.00 -10.51
C LEU A 293 20.99 17.09 -10.51
N SER A 294 21.66 16.12 -11.14
CA SER A 294 23.10 16.12 -11.31
C SER A 294 23.57 16.86 -12.59
N LEU A 295 22.64 17.36 -13.38
CA LEU A 295 22.94 18.16 -14.60
C LEU A 295 23.08 19.63 -14.23
N VAL A 296 23.99 20.33 -14.92
CA VAL A 296 24.18 21.79 -14.76
C VAL A 296 22.99 22.52 -15.38
N ASP A 297 22.59 22.10 -16.59
CA ASP A 297 21.48 22.70 -17.32
C ASP A 297 20.30 21.72 -17.36
N PRO A 298 19.06 22.18 -17.05
CA PRO A 298 17.85 21.38 -17.21
C PRO A 298 17.67 20.88 -18.65
N VAL A 299 17.12 19.67 -18.77
CA VAL A 299 16.70 19.15 -20.06
C VAL A 299 15.50 19.97 -20.55
N PRO A 300 15.48 20.46 -21.82
CA PRO A 300 14.34 21.20 -22.35
C PRO A 300 13.03 20.41 -22.15
N HIS A 301 12.07 21.02 -21.48
CA HIS A 301 10.77 20.41 -21.10
C HIS A 301 10.88 19.13 -20.25
N GLY A 302 12.06 18.81 -19.69
CA GLY A 302 12.30 17.60 -18.91
C GLY A 302 12.28 16.29 -19.73
N ALA A 303 12.09 16.36 -21.04
CA ALA A 303 11.86 15.21 -21.90
C ALA A 303 13.15 14.41 -22.15
N THR A 304 13.47 13.49 -21.26
CA THR A 304 14.68 12.66 -21.34
C THR A 304 14.67 11.73 -22.54
N VAL A 305 13.51 11.35 -23.07
CA VAL A 305 13.36 10.49 -24.24
C VAL A 305 14.00 11.08 -25.52
N LEU A 306 14.12 12.40 -25.61
CA LEU A 306 14.70 13.09 -26.76
C LEU A 306 16.23 13.20 -26.70
N LEU A 307 16.86 12.82 -25.60
CA LEU A 307 18.30 12.87 -25.42
C LEU A 307 19.01 11.70 -26.13
N PRO A 308 20.29 11.86 -26.53
CA PRO A 308 21.13 10.74 -26.98
C PRO A 308 21.21 9.64 -25.89
N ALA A 309 21.25 8.36 -26.32
CA ALA A 309 21.24 7.21 -25.43
C ALA A 309 22.34 7.25 -24.35
N ALA A 310 23.54 7.73 -24.68
CA ALA A 310 24.64 7.90 -23.73
C ALA A 310 24.29 8.87 -22.58
N ARG A 311 23.54 9.96 -22.89
CA ARG A 311 23.10 10.94 -21.90
C ARG A 311 21.98 10.38 -21.03
N GLN A 312 21.00 9.69 -21.63
CA GLN A 312 19.95 8.98 -20.90
C GLN A 312 20.56 7.99 -19.89
N ARG A 313 21.55 7.18 -20.34
CA ARG A 313 22.23 6.21 -19.49
C ARG A 313 22.98 6.87 -18.34
N ARG A 314 23.65 8.00 -18.59
CA ARG A 314 24.33 8.75 -17.53
C ARG A 314 23.37 9.25 -16.46
N ILE A 315 22.21 9.81 -16.85
CA ILE A 315 21.16 10.28 -15.94
C ILE A 315 20.63 9.10 -15.13
N ALA A 316 20.33 7.96 -15.78
CA ALA A 316 19.83 6.77 -15.12
C ALA A 316 20.82 6.21 -14.07
N LEU A 317 22.11 6.16 -14.38
CA LEU A 317 23.15 5.71 -13.45
C LEU A 317 23.29 6.65 -12.24
N LEU A 318 23.31 7.96 -12.46
CA LEU A 318 23.36 8.96 -11.40
C LEU A 318 22.08 8.88 -10.52
N GLY A 319 20.91 8.70 -11.15
CA GLY A 319 19.64 8.50 -10.47
C GLY A 319 19.66 7.25 -9.58
N GLY A 320 20.16 6.13 -10.08
CA GLY A 320 20.30 4.90 -9.30
C GLY A 320 21.26 5.05 -8.12
N ALA A 321 22.35 5.81 -8.29
CA ALA A 321 23.26 6.10 -7.18
C ALA A 321 22.59 6.91 -6.06
N VAL A 322 21.77 7.91 -6.41
CA VAL A 322 20.97 8.68 -5.44
C VAL A 322 19.94 7.77 -4.77
N VAL A 323 19.21 6.97 -5.55
CA VAL A 323 18.17 6.06 -5.04
C VAL A 323 18.74 5.09 -4.00
N ARG A 324 19.95 4.57 -4.17
CA ARG A 324 20.61 3.69 -3.17
C ARG A 324 20.81 4.35 -1.82
N GLN A 325 20.91 5.68 -1.75
CA GLN A 325 21.07 6.41 -0.50
C GLN A 325 19.75 6.67 0.23
N THR A 326 18.60 6.42 -0.42
CA THR A 326 17.28 6.72 0.16
C THR A 326 16.72 5.61 1.06
N GLY A 327 17.41 4.46 1.16
CA GLY A 327 16.93 3.33 1.95
C GLY A 327 15.76 2.55 1.34
N VAL A 328 15.39 2.80 0.07
CA VAL A 328 14.42 1.99 -0.67
C VAL A 328 15.00 0.60 -0.99
N PRO A 329 14.14 -0.41 -1.27
CA PRO A 329 14.62 -1.72 -1.72
C PRO A 329 15.61 -1.59 -2.88
N ALA A 330 16.68 -2.37 -2.86
CA ALA A 330 17.76 -2.30 -3.85
C ALA A 330 17.25 -2.49 -5.30
N GLU A 331 16.18 -3.26 -5.47
CA GLU A 331 15.52 -3.50 -6.75
C GLU A 331 15.04 -2.20 -7.41
N VAL A 332 14.66 -1.18 -6.61
CA VAL A 332 14.24 0.14 -7.12
C VAL A 332 15.39 0.83 -7.84
N ALA A 333 16.58 0.84 -7.22
CA ALA A 333 17.76 1.43 -7.84
C ALA A 333 18.15 0.71 -9.14
N VAL A 334 18.05 -0.62 -9.17
CA VAL A 334 18.31 -1.42 -10.38
C VAL A 334 17.35 -1.04 -11.51
N VAL A 335 16.06 -0.83 -11.20
CA VAL A 335 15.07 -0.41 -12.22
C VAL A 335 15.41 0.96 -12.77
N VAL A 336 15.76 1.93 -11.89
CA VAL A 336 16.14 3.30 -12.28
C VAL A 336 17.43 3.31 -13.12
N GLU A 337 18.44 2.52 -12.75
CA GLU A 337 19.68 2.44 -13.51
C GLU A 337 19.51 1.83 -14.89
N ARG A 338 18.70 0.77 -14.96
CA ARG A 338 18.57 -0.02 -16.18
C ARG A 338 17.48 0.48 -17.14
N GLN A 339 16.72 1.52 -16.78
CA GLN A 339 15.67 2.06 -17.67
C GLN A 339 16.21 2.60 -18.98
N ALA A 340 17.47 3.01 -19.04
CA ALA A 340 18.13 3.53 -20.26
C ALA A 340 18.91 2.47 -21.05
N ASP A 341 18.96 1.23 -20.60
CA ASP A 341 19.57 0.11 -21.34
C ASP A 341 18.69 -0.29 -22.54
N PRO A 342 19.18 -1.09 -23.50
CA PRO A 342 18.35 -1.71 -24.52
C PRO A 342 17.22 -2.53 -23.87
N TYR A 343 15.98 -2.43 -24.37
CA TYR A 343 14.81 -3.00 -23.68
C TYR A 343 14.92 -4.51 -23.43
N ARG A 344 15.65 -5.24 -24.28
CA ARG A 344 15.84 -6.70 -24.13
C ARG A 344 16.67 -7.06 -22.90
N GLU A 345 17.53 -6.16 -22.46
CA GLU A 345 18.39 -6.33 -21.29
C GLU A 345 17.74 -5.82 -20.00
N GLN A 346 16.67 -5.01 -20.12
CA GLN A 346 15.98 -4.41 -18.99
C GLN A 346 15.13 -5.43 -18.24
N PRO A 347 15.02 -5.36 -16.90
CA PRO A 347 13.96 -6.03 -16.14
C PRO A 347 12.59 -5.45 -16.53
N LEU A 348 11.53 -6.25 -16.42
CA LEU A 348 10.18 -5.84 -16.82
C LEU A 348 9.73 -4.50 -16.20
N PRO A 349 9.94 -4.20 -14.91
CA PRO A 349 9.61 -2.90 -14.35
C PRO A 349 10.31 -1.73 -15.06
N ALA A 350 11.58 -1.87 -15.46
CA ALA A 350 12.32 -0.83 -16.17
C ALA A 350 11.76 -0.60 -17.59
N ARG A 351 11.33 -1.66 -18.29
CA ARG A 351 10.65 -1.58 -19.59
C ARG A 351 9.35 -0.80 -19.48
N ILE A 352 8.59 -1.02 -18.41
CA ILE A 352 7.34 -0.30 -18.15
C ILE A 352 7.63 1.18 -17.89
N VAL A 353 8.55 1.51 -16.96
CA VAL A 353 8.92 2.90 -16.65
C VAL A 353 9.36 3.62 -17.94
N ARG A 354 10.27 3.02 -18.73
CA ARG A 354 10.76 3.62 -19.97
C ARG A 354 9.64 3.93 -20.97
N ALA A 355 8.72 2.99 -21.19
CA ALA A 355 7.63 3.18 -22.16
C ALA A 355 6.62 4.23 -21.66
N VAL A 356 6.28 4.22 -20.38
CA VAL A 356 5.34 5.17 -19.78
C VAL A 356 5.95 6.57 -19.70
N ASN A 357 7.23 6.69 -19.32
CA ASN A 357 7.93 7.97 -19.35
C ASN A 357 7.96 8.57 -20.75
N ALA A 358 8.35 7.78 -21.76
CA ALA A 358 8.34 8.24 -23.15
C ALA A 358 6.94 8.67 -23.62
N TYR A 359 5.89 7.99 -23.18
CA TYR A 359 4.52 8.41 -23.46
C TYR A 359 4.20 9.76 -22.82
N ASP A 360 4.49 9.98 -21.51
CA ASP A 360 4.21 11.23 -20.82
C ASP A 360 5.02 12.40 -21.40
N ASP A 361 6.28 12.19 -21.71
CA ASP A 361 7.17 13.17 -22.38
C ASP A 361 6.61 13.61 -23.76
N LEU A 362 6.13 12.65 -24.56
CA LEU A 362 5.61 12.91 -25.89
C LEU A 362 4.19 13.48 -25.88
N ALA A 363 3.38 13.15 -24.87
CA ALA A 363 2.01 13.61 -24.73
C ALA A 363 1.94 15.01 -24.12
N GLY A 364 2.83 15.34 -23.17
CA GLY A 364 2.87 16.58 -22.42
C GLY A 364 3.72 17.69 -23.05
N GLY A 365 4.68 17.35 -23.91
CA GLY A 365 5.57 18.30 -24.55
C GLY A 365 4.84 19.09 -25.63
N GLY A 366 4.47 20.33 -25.37
CA GLY A 366 3.65 21.24 -26.18
C GLY A 366 4.11 21.55 -27.61
N GLY A 367 4.33 20.54 -28.43
CA GLY A 367 4.81 20.75 -29.82
C GLY A 367 4.55 19.62 -30.80
N GLY A 368 3.98 18.50 -30.39
CA GLY A 368 3.69 17.40 -31.33
C GLY A 368 2.25 17.45 -31.86
N ALA A 369 2.03 17.63 -33.15
CA ALA A 369 0.75 17.44 -33.79
C ALA A 369 0.23 16.03 -33.47
N GLY A 370 -0.76 15.91 -32.54
CA GLY A 370 -1.39 14.64 -32.20
C GLY A 370 -1.68 14.38 -30.71
N GLY A 371 -1.10 15.12 -29.77
CA GLY A 371 -1.37 14.90 -28.33
C GLY A 371 -1.16 13.44 -27.87
N ALA A 372 -1.98 12.98 -26.92
CA ALA A 372 -1.93 11.61 -26.38
C ALA A 372 -2.05 10.48 -27.43
N PRO A 373 -2.94 10.56 -28.45
CA PRO A 373 -2.97 9.55 -29.52
C PRO A 373 -1.68 9.50 -30.34
N GLY A 374 -1.12 10.66 -30.68
CA GLY A 374 0.13 10.72 -31.45
C GLY A 374 1.34 10.19 -30.67
N ALA A 375 1.38 10.38 -29.33
CA ALA A 375 2.40 9.81 -28.48
C ALA A 375 2.35 8.27 -28.51
N LEU A 376 1.18 7.68 -28.36
CA LEU A 376 1.00 6.23 -28.39
C LEU A 376 1.40 5.64 -29.74
N GLU A 377 1.05 6.30 -30.84
CA GLU A 377 1.43 5.84 -32.17
C GLU A 377 2.94 5.85 -32.39
N ARG A 378 3.64 6.87 -31.90
CA ARG A 378 5.11 6.91 -31.94
C ARG A 378 5.73 5.75 -31.15
N LEU A 379 5.17 5.40 -29.99
CA LEU A 379 5.63 4.24 -29.23
C LEU A 379 5.41 2.93 -30.01
N ARG A 380 4.28 2.78 -30.70
CA ARG A 380 3.97 1.62 -31.53
C ARG A 380 4.94 1.46 -32.69
N LEU A 381 5.28 2.56 -33.37
CA LEU A 381 6.27 2.56 -34.47
C LEU A 381 7.68 2.19 -33.99
N ALA A 382 8.01 2.49 -32.72
CA ALA A 382 9.29 2.14 -32.10
C ALA A 382 9.26 0.79 -31.35
N ALA A 383 8.09 0.13 -31.28
CA ALA A 383 7.95 -1.17 -30.62
C ALA A 383 8.77 -2.26 -31.35
N GLY A 384 9.37 -3.15 -30.57
CA GLY A 384 10.29 -4.19 -31.07
C GLY A 384 11.73 -3.71 -31.28
N ARG A 385 11.97 -2.40 -31.40
CA ARG A 385 13.29 -1.79 -31.49
C ARG A 385 13.70 -1.13 -30.17
N ASP A 386 12.90 -0.18 -29.68
CA ASP A 386 13.20 0.65 -28.52
C ASP A 386 12.35 0.29 -27.29
N TYR A 387 11.16 -0.25 -27.52
CA TYR A 387 10.19 -0.64 -26.48
C TYR A 387 9.69 -2.07 -26.67
N GLN A 388 9.34 -2.71 -25.58
CA GLN A 388 8.70 -4.04 -25.61
C GLN A 388 7.26 -3.91 -26.13
N PRO A 389 6.88 -4.65 -27.19
CA PRO A 389 5.55 -4.55 -27.81
C PRO A 389 4.40 -4.81 -26.82
N GLU A 390 4.53 -5.82 -25.94
CA GLU A 390 3.51 -6.19 -24.98
C GLU A 390 3.28 -5.08 -23.93
N VAL A 391 4.33 -4.33 -23.58
CA VAL A 391 4.23 -3.16 -22.68
C VAL A 391 3.46 -2.04 -23.36
N VAL A 392 3.78 -1.74 -24.62
CA VAL A 392 3.11 -0.69 -25.39
C VAL A 392 1.63 -1.01 -25.58
N GLU A 393 1.28 -2.26 -25.89
CA GLU A 393 -0.12 -2.67 -26.03
C GLU A 393 -0.87 -2.71 -24.69
N SER A 394 -0.19 -3.06 -23.59
CA SER A 394 -0.76 -2.95 -22.25
C SER A 394 -1.04 -1.50 -21.86
N LEU A 395 -0.11 -0.59 -22.18
CA LEU A 395 -0.29 0.86 -22.03
C LEU A 395 -1.50 1.35 -22.85
N ALA A 396 -1.62 0.93 -24.10
CA ALA A 396 -2.75 1.27 -24.96
C ALA A 396 -4.10 0.82 -24.36
N ARG A 397 -4.17 -0.40 -23.82
CA ARG A 397 -5.37 -0.90 -23.16
C ARG A 397 -5.72 -0.12 -21.89
N VAL A 398 -4.73 0.26 -21.09
CA VAL A 398 -4.93 1.07 -19.89
C VAL A 398 -5.47 2.45 -20.25
N LEU A 399 -4.87 3.11 -21.25
CA LEU A 399 -5.32 4.41 -21.73
C LEU A 399 -6.74 4.36 -22.35
N GLY A 400 -7.06 3.31 -23.11
CA GLY A 400 -8.38 3.08 -23.70
C GLY A 400 -9.51 2.87 -22.67
N ARG A 401 -9.18 2.51 -21.42
CA ARG A 401 -10.14 2.41 -20.30
C ARG A 401 -10.28 3.72 -19.51
N GLY A 402 -9.70 4.82 -19.96
CA GLY A 402 -9.76 6.12 -19.28
C GLY A 402 -8.55 6.46 -18.42
N GLY A 403 -7.49 5.63 -18.46
CA GLY A 403 -6.28 5.85 -17.66
C GLY A 403 -6.50 5.83 -16.14
N PRO A 404 -5.48 5.91 -15.31
CA PRO A 404 -5.64 6.26 -13.90
C PRO A 404 -6.14 7.70 -13.84
N GLY A 405 -7.30 7.94 -13.19
CA GLY A 405 -7.78 9.31 -12.94
C GLY A 405 -6.65 10.15 -12.35
N GLU A 406 -6.63 11.44 -12.67
CA GLU A 406 -5.62 12.36 -12.13
C GLU A 406 -5.43 12.10 -10.64
N PRO A 407 -4.19 11.86 -10.19
CA PRO A 407 -3.95 11.68 -8.77
C PRO A 407 -4.36 12.97 -8.08
N SER A 408 -5.47 12.96 -7.35
CA SER A 408 -5.82 14.06 -6.46
C SER A 408 -4.59 14.35 -5.61
N PRO A 409 -4.09 15.59 -5.56
CA PRO A 409 -2.98 15.94 -4.69
C PRO A 409 -3.36 15.46 -3.29
N PRO A 410 -2.43 14.80 -2.55
CA PRO A 410 -2.72 14.43 -1.18
C PRO A 410 -3.18 15.68 -0.47
N ALA A 411 -4.42 15.68 0.02
CA ALA A 411 -4.92 16.74 0.88
C ALA A 411 -3.87 16.87 1.97
N LEU A 412 -3.23 18.01 2.03
CA LEU A 412 -2.37 18.41 3.16
C LEU A 412 -3.31 18.32 4.37
N ALA A 413 -3.27 17.16 5.04
CA ALA A 413 -3.95 16.99 6.32
C ALA A 413 -3.42 18.13 7.19
N GLY A 414 -4.31 19.05 7.55
CA GLY A 414 -4.01 20.31 8.20
C GLY A 414 -2.95 20.15 9.27
N GLN A 415 -1.77 20.66 9.00
CA GLN A 415 -0.92 21.14 10.06
C GLN A 415 -1.66 22.34 10.64
N GLY A 416 -2.31 22.09 11.78
CA GLY A 416 -2.81 23.15 12.63
C GLY A 416 -1.63 24.08 12.92
N VAL A 417 -1.58 25.17 12.21
CA VAL A 417 -0.81 26.34 12.63
C VAL A 417 -1.39 26.70 13.99
N LEU A 418 -0.59 26.47 15.02
CA LEU A 418 -0.85 27.02 16.34
C LEU A 418 -0.99 28.55 16.16
N ALA A 419 -2.23 29.01 16.12
CA ALA A 419 -2.53 30.43 16.22
C ALA A 419 -2.06 30.89 17.58
N GLY A 420 -0.99 31.66 17.60
CA GLY A 420 -0.62 32.51 18.75
C GLY A 420 -1.70 33.53 19.03
N PRO A 421 -1.83 34.00 20.28
CA PRO A 421 -2.93 34.90 20.70
C PRO A 421 -2.83 36.26 20.03
N GLY A 422 -3.98 36.77 19.68
CA GLY A 422 -4.30 37.91 18.86
C GLY A 422 -3.60 39.23 19.16
N THR A 423 -3.46 40.03 18.10
CA THR A 423 -3.40 41.47 18.14
C THR A 423 -4.61 42.02 17.35
N PRO A 424 -5.18 43.19 17.80
CA PRO A 424 -6.51 43.59 17.33
C PRO A 424 -6.48 44.32 15.98
N ASP A 425 -7.63 44.24 15.32
CA ASP A 425 -8.01 44.94 14.10
C ASP A 425 -7.68 46.46 14.14
N THR A 426 -6.99 46.93 13.07
CA THR A 426 -7.13 48.28 12.59
C THR A 426 -7.48 48.28 11.11
N ALA A 427 -8.69 48.70 10.83
CA ALA A 427 -9.18 49.01 9.49
C ALA A 427 -8.35 50.16 8.88
N GLY A 428 -7.89 49.98 7.64
CA GLY A 428 -7.16 50.99 6.86
C GLY A 428 -7.35 50.78 5.36
N THR A 429 -8.09 51.68 4.79
CA THR A 429 -8.43 52.05 3.41
C THR A 429 -7.40 51.77 2.31
N PRO A 430 -7.84 51.63 1.05
CA PRO A 430 -6.98 51.24 -0.09
C PRO A 430 -6.25 52.46 -0.68
N PHE A 431 -4.98 52.25 -1.05
CA PHE A 431 -4.17 53.23 -1.79
C PHE A 431 -4.30 53.04 -3.31
N PRO A 432 -4.35 54.16 -4.08
CA PRO A 432 -4.43 54.12 -5.54
C PRO A 432 -3.06 54.03 -6.23
N ALA A 433 -3.10 53.52 -7.45
CA ALA A 433 -1.98 53.40 -8.36
C ALA A 433 -1.32 54.74 -8.73
N GLY A 434 0.02 54.80 -8.66
CA GLY A 434 0.85 55.92 -9.12
C GLY A 434 1.87 55.47 -10.16
N LYS A 435 1.94 56.22 -11.25
CA LYS A 435 2.78 56.06 -12.47
C LYS A 435 4.28 56.38 -12.21
N PRO A 436 5.16 56.03 -13.13
CA PRO A 436 6.62 56.05 -12.96
C PRO A 436 7.23 57.45 -13.25
N GLY A 437 8.28 57.83 -12.54
CA GLY A 437 9.01 59.06 -12.76
C GLY A 437 10.49 58.90 -12.45
N ARG A 438 11.29 58.96 -13.52
CA ARG A 438 12.56 59.68 -13.78
C ARG A 438 13.68 59.66 -12.72
N GLU A 439 14.84 59.15 -13.21
CA GLU A 439 16.18 59.47 -12.72
C GLU A 439 16.45 60.96 -12.59
N PRO A 440 17.39 61.40 -11.69
CA PRO A 440 18.61 61.99 -12.21
C PRO A 440 19.92 61.62 -11.49
N ALA A 441 20.94 61.43 -12.31
CA ALA A 441 22.30 61.97 -12.39
C ALA A 441 23.18 62.14 -11.11
N ALA A 442 24.40 61.68 -11.32
CA ALA A 442 25.64 61.71 -10.55
C ALA A 442 26.07 63.07 -9.96
N THR A 443 26.79 63.01 -8.83
CA THR A 443 27.97 63.82 -8.48
C THR A 443 28.75 63.11 -7.37
N ASP A 444 29.88 62.75 -7.61
CA ASP A 444 31.31 62.98 -7.42
C ASP A 444 31.78 63.50 -6.06
N ALA A 445 33.01 63.00 -5.72
CA ALA A 445 33.96 63.43 -4.66
C ALA A 445 33.84 62.71 -3.30
N GLY A 446 34.86 61.99 -2.86
CA GLY A 446 36.23 62.20 -2.72
C GLY A 446 36.83 61.28 -1.64
N ARG A 447 37.85 60.55 -2.03
CA ARG A 447 39.22 60.41 -1.44
C ARG A 447 39.36 60.22 0.07
N ALA A 448 39.92 59.07 0.48
CA ALA A 448 41.22 58.90 1.18
C ALA A 448 41.39 57.48 1.76
N ALA A 449 42.49 56.85 1.43
CA ALA A 449 43.14 55.73 2.10
C ALA A 449 44.42 56.28 2.78
N PRO A 450 45.32 55.44 3.33
CA PRO A 450 45.30 54.54 4.49
C PRO A 450 46.30 55.10 5.56
N PRO A 451 47.15 54.43 6.37
CA PRO A 451 47.56 53.04 6.64
C PRO A 451 47.84 52.73 8.15
N GLY A 452 48.40 51.56 8.43
CA GLY A 452 49.27 51.28 9.60
C GLY A 452 48.95 49.93 10.27
N GLU A 453 49.75 48.99 10.03
CA GLU A 453 50.94 48.39 10.65
C GLU A 453 50.69 47.43 11.80
N ARG A 454 51.32 46.29 11.61
CA ARG A 454 51.67 45.16 12.52
C ARG A 454 52.52 45.65 13.74
N PRO A 455 53.08 44.82 14.68
CA PRO A 455 53.19 43.37 14.75
C PRO A 455 53.14 42.76 16.20
N GLY A 456 53.31 41.47 16.32
CA GLY A 456 54.14 40.94 17.38
C GLY A 456 53.65 39.73 18.18
N THR A 457 54.37 38.70 18.00
CA THR A 457 55.01 37.71 18.88
C THR A 457 54.25 36.45 19.28
N GLY A 458 54.80 35.32 18.80
CA GLY A 458 54.65 33.96 19.36
C GLY A 458 55.58 33.77 20.57
N PRO A 459 56.05 32.56 20.96
CA PRO A 459 55.71 31.18 20.57
C PRO A 459 55.49 30.24 21.78
N GLY A 460 55.06 28.99 21.56
CA GLY A 460 55.01 27.94 22.61
C GLY A 460 54.89 26.54 22.02
N THR A 461 55.98 25.95 21.92
CA THR A 461 56.51 24.59 21.80
C THR A 461 55.61 23.38 22.08
N LEU A 462 55.81 22.40 21.18
CA LEU A 462 55.53 20.95 21.15
C LEU A 462 56.05 20.15 22.37
N PRO A 463 55.69 18.85 22.59
CA PRO A 463 56.02 17.70 21.73
C PRO A 463 54.87 16.67 21.62
N GLY A 464 54.68 15.90 20.59
CA GLY A 464 55.55 14.91 19.96
C GLY A 464 55.18 13.50 20.38
N THR A 465 54.58 12.72 19.51
CA THR A 465 54.93 11.30 19.32
C THR A 465 54.39 10.79 17.97
N ALA A 466 55.22 10.03 17.34
CA ALA A 466 55.20 9.56 15.97
C ALA A 466 54.33 8.29 15.72
N PRO A 467 54.27 7.79 14.47
CA PRO A 467 53.20 6.97 13.93
C PRO A 467 53.47 5.47 14.02
N GLU A 468 52.41 4.68 14.14
CA GLU A 468 52.51 3.22 13.94
C GLU A 468 52.04 2.83 12.53
N THR A 469 52.87 2.04 11.90
CA THR A 469 52.81 1.42 10.57
C THR A 469 51.83 0.27 10.46
N PRO A 470 51.38 -0.08 9.24
CA PRO A 470 50.32 -1.08 9.01
C PRO A 470 50.85 -2.51 8.99
N VAL A 471 50.09 -3.43 9.53
CA VAL A 471 50.34 -4.88 9.48
C VAL A 471 49.64 -5.48 8.26
N ARG A 472 50.39 -6.19 7.44
CA ARG A 472 50.01 -6.98 6.28
C ARG A 472 49.41 -8.34 6.69
N PRO A 473 48.49 -8.95 5.87
CA PRO A 473 47.89 -10.23 6.18
C PRO A 473 48.79 -11.43 5.82
N GLY A 474 48.80 -12.43 6.68
CA GLY A 474 49.42 -13.73 6.45
C GLY A 474 48.49 -14.68 5.73
N SER A 475 49.03 -15.37 4.73
CA SER A 475 48.43 -16.45 3.96
C SER A 475 48.71 -17.84 4.57
N PRO A 476 48.24 -18.98 3.99
CA PRO A 476 47.40 -19.98 4.64
C PRO A 476 48.17 -21.27 5.03
N GLY A 477 47.65 -21.99 5.99
CA GLY A 477 48.11 -23.31 6.42
C GLY A 477 47.18 -24.44 6.00
N ALA A 478 47.79 -25.48 5.49
CA ALA A 478 47.32 -26.66 4.82
C ALA A 478 46.31 -27.54 5.58
N ALA A 479 45.53 -28.27 4.78
CA ALA A 479 44.68 -29.39 5.13
C ALA A 479 45.43 -30.58 5.77
N PRO A 480 44.69 -31.52 6.39
CA PRO A 480 44.81 -32.89 5.88
C PRO A 480 43.46 -33.58 5.58
N SER A 481 43.59 -34.35 4.55
CA SER A 481 42.76 -35.41 3.98
C SER A 481 42.21 -36.43 4.97
N GLY A 482 40.95 -36.84 4.79
CA GLY A 482 40.36 -38.00 5.38
C GLY A 482 39.28 -38.55 4.45
N GLU A 483 39.54 -39.71 3.94
CA GLU A 483 38.82 -40.48 2.93
C GLU A 483 37.43 -41.01 3.37
N PRO A 484 36.61 -41.52 2.45
CA PRO A 484 35.19 -41.75 2.64
C PRO A 484 34.84 -43.16 3.11
N GLN A 485 33.79 -43.33 3.88
CA GLN A 485 33.16 -44.61 4.12
C GLN A 485 31.77 -44.64 3.50
N GLY A 486 31.56 -45.63 2.67
CA GLY A 486 30.38 -45.91 1.91
C GLY A 486 29.21 -46.53 2.72
N PRO A 487 28.12 -46.89 2.05
CA PRO A 487 26.80 -47.03 2.61
C PRO A 487 26.52 -48.42 3.22
N VAL A 488 25.73 -48.41 4.30
CA VAL A 488 25.09 -49.63 4.85
C VAL A 488 23.60 -49.62 4.52
N ALA A 489 23.19 -50.69 3.85
CA ALA A 489 21.81 -50.99 3.46
C ALA A 489 21.03 -51.64 4.63
N PRO A 490 19.67 -51.73 4.54
CA PRO A 490 18.76 -52.05 5.64
C PRO A 490 18.49 -53.54 5.78
N HIS A 491 18.10 -53.98 6.97
CA HIS A 491 17.41 -55.25 7.16
C HIS A 491 16.12 -55.07 7.98
N PRO A 492 15.15 -55.92 7.74
CA PRO A 492 13.74 -55.72 8.08
C PRO A 492 13.36 -56.37 9.42
N GLU A 493 12.34 -55.82 10.07
CA GLU A 493 11.22 -56.59 10.63
C GLU A 493 10.06 -55.60 10.89
#